data_ecfc9642a82c8ce301bda54e6f1477e0
#
_entry.id   ecfc9642a82c8ce301bda54e6f1477e0
#
_cell.length_a   1.000
_cell.length_b   1.000
_cell.length_c   1.000
_cell.angle_alpha   90.00
_cell.angle_beta   90.00
_cell.angle_gamma   90.00
#
_symmetry.space_group_name_H-M   'P 1'
#
loop_
_entity.id
_entity.type
_entity.pdbx_description
1 polymer ?
#
loop_
_entity_poly.entity_id
_entity_poly.type
_entity_poly.pdbx_seq_one_letter_code
_entity_poly.pdbx_strand_id
1 'polypeptide(L)'
;MKRSLILLAFLAAPLFADTVTFKVIGIDCASCAPPVKKALASVSGVTNVKVDTEAKTATVDVPSGFDKAKLREALSNAGFDATFPGEKRADIEPLPADIVKSLDIVRYDGKSALDIGKVLAHGKITIVDYYAGWCGPCNVLESRLERYMVAHPDLAIRRADIGKWNNAAAAQATHFGAEALPYLRVYDTHGKFVASVTGGMWDEVLAAIEKAGR
;
A
#
# COMPACT_ATOMS: atom_id res chain seq x y z
N MET A 1 27.18 54.56 -31.41
CA MET A 1 26.96 53.72 -30.25
C MET A 1 26.47 52.35 -30.72
N LYS A 2 27.39 51.36 -30.83
CA LYS A 2 27.07 49.96 -31.26
C LYS A 2 26.66 49.16 -30.06
N ARG A 3 25.37 48.75 -29.98
CA ARG A 3 24.86 47.80 -28.94
C ARG A 3 25.19 46.38 -29.42
N SER A 4 26.18 45.74 -28.79
CA SER A 4 26.44 44.32 -28.94
C SER A 4 25.35 43.53 -28.19
N LEU A 5 24.55 42.79 -28.95
CA LEU A 5 23.63 41.77 -28.39
C LEU A 5 24.48 40.53 -28.08
N ILE A 6 24.65 40.22 -26.80
CA ILE A 6 25.24 38.94 -26.36
C ILE A 6 24.12 37.90 -26.38
N LEU A 7 24.17 37.02 -27.37
CA LEU A 7 23.29 35.85 -27.45
C LEU A 7 23.80 34.81 -26.45
N LEU A 8 23.11 34.67 -25.29
CA LEU A 8 23.34 33.56 -24.37
C LEU A 8 22.78 32.27 -25.02
N ALA A 9 23.65 31.48 -25.61
CA ALA A 9 23.30 30.13 -26.03
C ALA A 9 23.15 29.25 -24.77
N PHE A 10 21.90 28.92 -24.41
CA PHE A 10 21.61 27.86 -23.44
C PHE A 10 22.06 26.53 -24.07
N LEU A 11 23.21 26.01 -23.66
CA LEU A 11 23.58 24.63 -23.92
C LEU A 11 22.61 23.75 -23.11
N ALA A 12 21.58 23.24 -23.75
CA ALA A 12 20.81 22.11 -23.22
C ALA A 12 21.74 20.90 -23.21
N ALA A 13 22.30 20.55 -22.05
CA ALA A 13 22.99 19.28 -21.86
C ALA A 13 22.00 18.14 -22.22
N PRO A 14 22.44 17.12 -22.99
CA PRO A 14 21.59 15.96 -23.23
C PRO A 14 21.26 15.32 -21.89
N LEU A 15 19.99 15.36 -21.51
CA LEU A 15 19.49 14.57 -20.39
C LEU A 15 19.57 13.10 -20.85
N PHE A 16 20.62 12.40 -20.43
CA PHE A 16 20.66 10.95 -20.58
C PHE A 16 19.55 10.40 -19.69
N ALA A 17 18.56 9.76 -20.30
CA ALA A 17 17.50 9.07 -19.59
C ALA A 17 17.91 7.60 -19.43
N ASP A 18 17.87 7.13 -18.18
CA ASP A 18 18.08 5.71 -17.88
C ASP A 18 16.71 5.02 -17.89
N THR A 19 16.59 3.91 -18.62
CA THR A 19 15.38 3.08 -18.57
C THR A 19 15.51 2.11 -17.39
N VAL A 20 14.57 2.17 -16.44
CA VAL A 20 14.54 1.32 -15.26
C VAL A 20 13.33 0.39 -15.33
N THR A 21 13.58 -0.92 -15.35
CA THR A 21 12.53 -1.96 -15.23
C THR A 21 12.66 -2.63 -13.85
N PHE A 22 11.54 -2.78 -13.15
CA PHE A 22 11.50 -3.34 -11.81
C PHE A 22 10.19 -4.09 -11.56
N LYS A 23 10.20 -4.98 -10.54
CA LYS A 23 8.99 -5.67 -10.10
C LYS A 23 8.12 -4.75 -9.27
N VAL A 24 6.80 -4.79 -9.50
CA VAL A 24 5.80 -4.13 -8.67
C VAL A 24 5.05 -5.21 -7.90
N ILE A 25 5.06 -5.06 -6.58
CA ILE A 25 4.40 -5.97 -5.66
C ILE A 25 2.98 -5.46 -5.42
N GLY A 26 2.00 -6.35 -5.43
CA GLY A 26 0.59 -5.99 -5.29
C GLY A 26 -0.14 -5.80 -6.64
N ILE A 27 0.53 -5.95 -7.79
CA ILE A 27 -0.15 -6.05 -9.09
C ILE A 27 -0.61 -7.48 -9.31
N ASP A 28 -1.88 -7.77 -9.03
CA ASP A 28 -2.47 -9.09 -9.19
C ASP A 28 -3.65 -9.10 -10.18
N CYS A 29 -3.99 -7.95 -10.77
CA CYS A 29 -5.09 -7.81 -11.71
C CYS A 29 -4.90 -6.64 -12.69
N ALA A 30 -5.60 -6.67 -13.82
CA ALA A 30 -5.53 -5.62 -14.84
C ALA A 30 -5.95 -4.24 -14.31
N SER A 31 -6.90 -4.18 -13.37
CA SER A 31 -7.35 -2.92 -12.74
C SER A 31 -6.31 -2.29 -11.82
N CYS A 32 -5.23 -3.00 -11.50
CA CYS A 32 -4.11 -2.46 -10.72
C CYS A 32 -3.18 -1.57 -11.57
N ALA A 33 -3.17 -1.73 -12.89
CA ALA A 33 -2.25 -0.98 -13.76
C ALA A 33 -2.49 0.55 -13.77
N PRO A 34 -3.73 1.08 -13.85
CA PRO A 34 -3.97 2.52 -13.83
C PRO A 34 -3.46 3.22 -12.57
N PRO A 35 -3.75 2.76 -11.32
CA PRO A 35 -3.22 3.40 -10.12
C PRO A 35 -1.69 3.32 -10.04
N VAL A 36 -1.06 2.20 -10.41
CA VAL A 36 0.41 2.08 -10.47
C VAL A 36 0.98 3.08 -11.47
N LYS A 37 0.41 3.16 -12.69
CA LYS A 37 0.84 4.12 -13.70
C LYS A 37 0.71 5.56 -13.23
N LYS A 38 -0.40 5.90 -12.56
CA LYS A 38 -0.64 7.23 -12.00
C LYS A 38 0.39 7.57 -10.93
N ALA A 39 0.66 6.64 -10.00
CA ALA A 39 1.63 6.83 -8.94
C ALA A 39 3.05 7.09 -9.50
N LEU A 40 3.50 6.27 -10.45
CA LEU A 40 4.82 6.44 -11.06
C LEU A 40 4.92 7.73 -11.88
N ALA A 41 3.88 8.09 -12.64
CA ALA A 41 3.84 9.30 -13.44
C ALA A 41 3.80 10.60 -12.60
N SER A 42 3.44 10.53 -11.33
CA SER A 42 3.46 11.69 -10.43
C SER A 42 4.85 12.03 -9.91
N VAL A 43 5.83 11.13 -10.08
CA VAL A 43 7.20 11.36 -9.61
C VAL A 43 7.94 12.28 -10.57
N SER A 44 8.48 13.38 -10.05
CA SER A 44 9.21 14.36 -10.86
C SER A 44 10.40 13.73 -11.59
N GLY A 45 10.51 13.95 -12.88
CA GLY A 45 11.56 13.42 -13.74
C GLY A 45 11.26 12.03 -14.32
N VAL A 46 10.15 11.40 -13.95
CA VAL A 46 9.71 10.11 -14.53
C VAL A 46 8.93 10.35 -15.81
N THR A 47 9.27 9.60 -16.86
CA THR A 47 8.59 9.62 -18.17
C THR A 47 8.38 8.20 -18.70
N ASN A 48 7.62 8.06 -19.78
CA ASN A 48 7.42 6.79 -20.51
C ASN A 48 6.99 5.59 -19.63
N VAL A 49 6.08 5.82 -18.66
CA VAL A 49 5.62 4.78 -17.74
C VAL A 49 4.85 3.68 -18.47
N LYS A 50 5.38 2.46 -18.41
CA LYS A 50 4.74 1.23 -18.89
C LYS A 50 4.53 0.29 -17.72
N VAL A 51 3.38 -0.36 -17.67
CA VAL A 51 3.02 -1.33 -16.62
C VAL A 51 2.58 -2.62 -17.30
N ASP A 52 3.22 -3.72 -16.93
CA ASP A 52 2.88 -5.06 -17.37
C ASP A 52 2.34 -5.85 -16.18
N THR A 53 1.04 -6.17 -16.22
CA THR A 53 0.35 -6.87 -15.12
C THR A 53 0.61 -8.38 -15.13
N GLU A 54 0.94 -8.97 -16.28
CA GLU A 54 1.27 -10.40 -16.38
C GLU A 54 2.68 -10.66 -15.87
N ALA A 55 3.65 -9.83 -16.28
CA ALA A 55 5.02 -9.91 -15.80
C ALA A 55 5.18 -9.31 -14.38
N LYS A 56 4.17 -8.60 -13.87
CA LYS A 56 4.20 -7.86 -12.60
C LYS A 56 5.35 -6.85 -12.55
N THR A 57 5.58 -6.12 -13.65
CA THR A 57 6.67 -5.17 -13.78
C THR A 57 6.18 -3.78 -14.19
N ALA A 58 7.00 -2.78 -13.85
CA ALA A 58 6.91 -1.46 -14.44
C ALA A 58 8.25 -1.08 -15.08
N THR A 59 8.16 -0.32 -16.17
CA THR A 59 9.29 0.28 -16.86
C THR A 59 9.07 1.77 -16.94
N VAL A 60 10.09 2.55 -16.58
CA VAL A 60 10.06 4.01 -16.61
C VAL A 60 11.38 4.55 -17.16
N ASP A 61 11.34 5.72 -17.78
CA ASP A 61 12.54 6.49 -18.10
C ASP A 61 12.73 7.57 -17.03
N VAL A 62 13.97 7.70 -16.55
CA VAL A 62 14.36 8.61 -15.46
C VAL A 62 15.69 9.30 -15.81
N PRO A 63 15.98 10.48 -15.25
CA PRO A 63 17.29 11.12 -15.41
C PRO A 63 18.43 10.23 -14.88
N SER A 64 19.63 10.35 -15.47
CA SER A 64 20.79 9.63 -14.96
C SER A 64 21.07 9.98 -13.50
N GLY A 65 21.37 8.96 -12.69
CA GLY A 65 21.55 9.12 -11.23
C GLY A 65 20.28 9.32 -10.42
N PHE A 66 19.11 9.02 -11.00
CA PHE A 66 17.81 9.14 -10.33
C PHE A 66 17.73 8.24 -9.08
N ASP A 67 17.20 8.82 -8.00
CA ASP A 67 16.94 8.07 -6.77
C ASP A 67 15.70 7.18 -6.90
N LYS A 68 15.93 5.87 -7.02
CA LYS A 68 14.87 4.86 -7.14
C LYS A 68 13.96 4.76 -5.91
N ALA A 69 14.41 5.25 -4.74
CA ALA A 69 13.58 5.27 -3.54
C ALA A 69 12.29 6.07 -3.74
N LYS A 70 12.31 7.12 -4.58
CA LYS A 70 11.14 7.92 -4.94
C LYS A 70 10.07 7.13 -5.69
N LEU A 71 10.47 6.15 -6.53
CA LEU A 71 9.52 5.26 -7.21
C LEU A 71 8.84 4.34 -6.21
N ARG A 72 9.61 3.80 -5.24
CA ARG A 72 9.06 2.95 -4.18
C ARG A 72 8.12 3.72 -3.28
N GLU A 73 8.49 4.93 -2.87
CA GLU A 73 7.64 5.80 -2.05
C GLU A 73 6.31 6.11 -2.75
N ALA A 74 6.34 6.50 -4.03
CA ALA A 74 5.11 6.75 -4.79
C ALA A 74 4.21 5.50 -4.89
N LEU A 75 4.80 4.32 -5.10
CA LEU A 75 4.06 3.06 -5.10
C LEU A 75 3.53 2.71 -3.72
N SER A 76 4.31 2.92 -2.66
CA SER A 76 3.89 2.71 -1.27
C SER A 76 2.67 3.57 -0.91
N ASN A 77 2.68 4.82 -1.34
CA ASN A 77 1.56 5.76 -1.17
C ASN A 77 0.33 5.41 -2.02
N ALA A 78 0.46 4.48 -2.96
CA ALA A 78 -0.65 3.93 -3.74
C ALA A 78 -1.03 2.50 -3.31
N GLY A 79 -0.48 1.98 -2.20
CA GLY A 79 -0.76 0.64 -1.68
C GLY A 79 0.02 -0.50 -2.36
N PHE A 80 1.05 -0.16 -3.15
CA PHE A 80 1.93 -1.12 -3.82
C PHE A 80 3.35 -1.07 -3.23
N ASP A 81 4.26 -1.90 -3.77
CA ASP A 81 5.68 -1.80 -3.44
C ASP A 81 6.54 -2.10 -4.69
N ALA A 82 7.85 -1.91 -4.60
CA ALA A 82 8.79 -2.16 -5.69
C ALA A 82 10.02 -2.95 -5.23
N THR A 83 10.50 -3.84 -6.10
CA THR A 83 11.81 -4.49 -5.94
C THR A 83 12.63 -4.27 -7.20
N PHE A 84 13.80 -3.63 -7.05
CA PHE A 84 14.69 -3.34 -8.17
C PHE A 84 15.64 -4.51 -8.42
N PRO A 85 16.17 -4.67 -9.65
CA PRO A 85 17.14 -5.71 -9.97
C PRO A 85 18.34 -5.69 -9.03
N GLY A 86 18.67 -6.88 -8.49
CA GLY A 86 19.79 -7.05 -7.56
C GLY A 86 19.48 -6.71 -6.09
N GLU A 87 18.31 -6.19 -5.79
CA GLU A 87 17.86 -5.95 -4.41
C GLU A 87 17.47 -7.24 -3.69
N LYS A 88 17.92 -7.36 -2.43
CA LYS A 88 17.36 -8.30 -1.47
C LYS A 88 16.53 -7.51 -0.45
N ARG A 89 15.26 -7.84 -0.35
CA ARG A 89 14.27 -7.13 0.46
C ARG A 89 13.72 -8.05 1.55
N ALA A 90 14.44 -8.14 2.68
CA ALA A 90 13.98 -8.92 3.84
C ALA A 90 12.66 -8.38 4.44
N ASP A 91 12.37 -7.10 4.23
CA ASP A 91 11.17 -6.42 4.71
C ASP A 91 9.87 -6.81 3.99
N ILE A 92 9.97 -7.53 2.86
CA ILE A 92 8.80 -8.05 2.11
C ILE A 92 8.76 -9.57 2.04
N GLU A 93 9.77 -10.27 2.56
CA GLU A 93 9.74 -11.73 2.68
C GLU A 93 8.68 -12.14 3.72
N PRO A 94 7.91 -13.21 3.49
CA PRO A 94 6.95 -13.68 4.49
C PRO A 94 7.62 -13.92 5.84
N LEU A 95 6.95 -13.53 6.92
CA LEU A 95 7.42 -13.90 8.26
C LEU A 95 7.35 -15.42 8.47
N PRO A 96 8.21 -16.01 9.30
CA PRO A 96 8.07 -17.39 9.73
C PRO A 96 6.68 -17.68 10.26
N ALA A 97 6.13 -18.86 9.92
CA ALA A 97 4.74 -19.20 10.24
C ALA A 97 4.45 -19.26 11.75
N ASP A 98 5.42 -19.58 12.57
CA ASP A 98 5.34 -19.55 14.03
C ASP A 98 5.22 -18.12 14.57
N ILE A 99 5.93 -17.18 13.98
CA ILE A 99 5.80 -15.75 14.30
C ILE A 99 4.39 -15.27 13.94
N VAL A 100 3.91 -15.53 12.70
CA VAL A 100 2.56 -15.10 12.28
C VAL A 100 1.48 -15.70 13.20
N LYS A 101 1.62 -16.95 13.61
CA LYS A 101 0.68 -17.60 14.56
C LYS A 101 0.67 -16.98 15.95
N SER A 102 1.75 -16.32 16.36
CA SER A 102 1.83 -15.64 17.66
C SER A 102 1.17 -14.26 17.65
N LEU A 103 0.88 -13.69 16.48
CA LEU A 103 0.22 -12.38 16.34
C LEU A 103 -1.28 -12.49 16.64
N ASP A 104 -1.86 -11.44 17.22
CA ASP A 104 -3.30 -11.36 17.49
C ASP A 104 -4.07 -11.03 16.20
N ILE A 105 -4.10 -11.99 15.28
CA ILE A 105 -4.79 -11.88 13.99
C ILE A 105 -5.87 -12.95 13.90
N VAL A 106 -7.13 -12.52 13.74
CA VAL A 106 -8.27 -13.42 13.51
C VAL A 106 -8.84 -13.17 12.12
N ARG A 107 -9.06 -14.26 11.37
CA ARG A 107 -9.63 -14.22 10.01
C ARG A 107 -11.03 -14.77 10.00
N TYR A 108 -11.93 -14.05 9.33
CA TYR A 108 -13.34 -14.38 9.16
C TYR A 108 -13.65 -14.58 7.68
N ASP A 109 -14.43 -15.59 7.36
CA ASP A 109 -14.79 -15.98 5.98
C ASP A 109 -15.84 -15.04 5.32
N GLY A 110 -16.29 -14.04 6.04
CA GLY A 110 -17.21 -13.02 5.55
C GLY A 110 -18.66 -13.46 5.33
N LYS A 111 -19.01 -14.75 5.60
CA LYS A 111 -20.39 -15.25 5.44
C LYS A 111 -21.37 -14.53 6.36
N SER A 112 -20.90 -14.02 7.49
CA SER A 112 -21.65 -13.19 8.42
C SER A 112 -20.98 -11.84 8.60
N ALA A 113 -21.76 -10.79 8.81
CA ALA A 113 -21.24 -9.51 9.25
C ALA A 113 -20.57 -9.65 10.63
N LEU A 114 -19.49 -8.91 10.85
CA LEU A 114 -18.82 -8.90 12.14
C LEU A 114 -19.68 -8.18 13.18
N ASP A 115 -19.88 -8.80 14.33
CA ASP A 115 -20.34 -8.09 15.53
C ASP A 115 -19.14 -7.29 16.08
N ILE A 116 -19.06 -6.04 15.68
CA ILE A 116 -17.90 -5.18 16.01
C ILE A 116 -17.64 -5.19 17.51
N GLY A 117 -18.67 -5.07 18.34
CA GLY A 117 -18.51 -5.07 19.81
C GLY A 117 -17.86 -6.35 20.37
N LYS A 118 -18.04 -7.49 19.69
CA LYS A 118 -17.50 -8.78 20.13
C LYS A 118 -16.14 -9.11 19.57
N VAL A 119 -15.79 -8.55 18.41
CA VAL A 119 -14.50 -8.89 17.77
C VAL A 119 -13.35 -8.00 18.20
N LEU A 120 -13.63 -6.83 18.80
CA LEU A 120 -12.61 -5.94 19.31
C LEU A 120 -11.81 -6.60 20.44
N ALA A 121 -10.49 -6.42 20.43
CA ALA A 121 -9.60 -6.94 21.45
C ALA A 121 -9.53 -5.97 22.63
N HIS A 122 -9.94 -6.42 23.81
CA HIS A 122 -9.90 -5.60 25.03
C HIS A 122 -8.48 -5.13 25.35
N GLY A 123 -8.33 -3.84 25.61
CA GLY A 123 -7.05 -3.23 25.97
C GLY A 123 -6.03 -3.13 24.84
N LYS A 124 -6.44 -3.43 23.60
CA LYS A 124 -5.60 -3.29 22.40
C LYS A 124 -6.23 -2.37 21.37
N ILE A 125 -5.39 -1.70 20.61
CA ILE A 125 -5.83 -1.06 19.37
C ILE A 125 -6.27 -2.18 18.42
N THR A 126 -7.50 -2.11 17.91
CA THR A 126 -8.02 -3.12 16.99
C THR A 126 -8.22 -2.54 15.59
N ILE A 127 -7.63 -3.19 14.61
CA ILE A 127 -7.85 -2.90 13.19
C ILE A 127 -8.82 -3.95 12.64
N VAL A 128 -9.97 -3.52 12.16
CA VAL A 128 -10.87 -4.35 11.36
C VAL A 128 -10.53 -4.11 9.89
N ASP A 129 -10.00 -5.14 9.22
CA ASP A 129 -9.53 -5.11 7.83
C ASP A 129 -10.49 -5.89 6.93
N TYR A 130 -11.19 -5.17 6.07
CA TYR A 130 -11.98 -5.75 4.99
C TYR A 130 -11.10 -5.93 3.77
N TYR A 131 -10.89 -7.17 3.37
CA TYR A 131 -9.95 -7.57 2.33
C TYR A 131 -10.56 -8.60 1.38
N ALA A 132 -9.84 -8.93 0.31
CA ALA A 132 -10.12 -10.10 -0.51
C ALA A 132 -8.81 -10.77 -0.93
N GLY A 133 -8.80 -12.08 -1.09
CA GLY A 133 -7.60 -12.83 -1.48
C GLY A 133 -7.03 -12.44 -2.85
N TRP A 134 -7.85 -11.90 -3.75
CA TRP A 134 -7.44 -11.38 -5.06
C TRP A 134 -6.93 -9.93 -5.03
N CYS A 135 -6.99 -9.26 -3.89
CA CYS A 135 -6.62 -7.85 -3.75
C CYS A 135 -5.12 -7.73 -3.46
N GLY A 136 -4.33 -7.38 -4.48
CA GLY A 136 -2.88 -7.21 -4.36
C GLY A 136 -2.45 -6.20 -3.30
N PRO A 137 -3.00 -4.97 -3.25
CA PRO A 137 -2.71 -4.02 -2.19
C PRO A 137 -3.05 -4.53 -0.79
N CYS A 138 -4.09 -5.38 -0.65
CA CYS A 138 -4.42 -6.00 0.64
C CYS A 138 -3.31 -6.95 1.12
N ASN A 139 -2.70 -7.71 0.20
CA ASN A 139 -1.61 -8.63 0.51
C ASN A 139 -0.33 -7.86 0.90
N VAL A 140 -0.05 -6.73 0.24
CA VAL A 140 1.06 -5.83 0.61
C VAL A 140 0.84 -5.28 2.02
N LEU A 141 -0.36 -4.79 2.30
CA LEU A 141 -0.71 -4.24 3.60
C LEU A 141 -0.63 -5.30 4.71
N GLU A 142 -1.13 -6.52 4.46
CA GLU A 142 -1.03 -7.63 5.41
C GLU A 142 0.41 -7.88 5.85
N SER A 143 1.32 -8.03 4.89
CA SER A 143 2.74 -8.27 5.17
C SER A 143 3.37 -7.13 5.99
N ARG A 144 2.98 -5.89 5.74
CA ARG A 144 3.45 -4.72 6.51
C ARG A 144 2.89 -4.71 7.93
N LEU A 145 1.59 -4.96 8.08
CA LEU A 145 0.94 -5.02 9.39
C LEU A 145 1.48 -6.15 10.24
N GLU A 146 1.68 -7.35 9.69
CA GLU A 146 2.27 -8.47 10.41
C GLU A 146 3.64 -8.10 10.97
N ARG A 147 4.51 -7.48 10.16
CA ARG A 147 5.84 -7.03 10.62
C ARG A 147 5.74 -5.93 11.68
N TYR A 148 4.83 -5.00 11.50
CA TYR A 148 4.62 -3.92 12.47
C TYR A 148 4.16 -4.47 13.82
N MET A 149 3.27 -5.48 13.83
CA MET A 149 2.76 -6.12 15.04
C MET A 149 3.83 -6.86 15.84
N VAL A 150 4.92 -7.34 15.22
CA VAL A 150 6.03 -7.97 15.96
C VAL A 150 6.63 -7.02 17.01
N ALA A 151 6.70 -5.73 16.70
CA ALA A 151 7.17 -4.70 17.62
C ALA A 151 6.04 -4.03 18.42
N HIS A 152 4.77 -4.30 18.07
CA HIS A 152 3.58 -3.66 18.65
C HIS A 152 2.56 -4.72 19.11
N PRO A 153 2.81 -5.43 20.23
CA PRO A 153 1.93 -6.49 20.75
C PRO A 153 0.59 -5.97 21.27
N ASP A 154 0.45 -4.66 21.41
CA ASP A 154 -0.76 -3.92 21.74
C ASP A 154 -1.73 -3.74 20.56
N LEU A 155 -1.37 -4.26 19.37
CA LEU A 155 -2.23 -4.31 18.20
C LEU A 155 -2.95 -5.65 18.08
N ALA A 156 -4.19 -5.60 17.57
CA ALA A 156 -4.97 -6.76 17.15
C ALA A 156 -5.58 -6.49 15.76
N ILE A 157 -5.65 -7.51 14.92
CA ILE A 157 -6.25 -7.41 13.59
C ILE A 157 -7.39 -8.42 13.45
N ARG A 158 -8.50 -7.95 12.90
CA ARG A 158 -9.71 -8.73 12.60
C ARG A 158 -9.98 -8.61 11.11
N ARG A 159 -9.59 -9.63 10.34
CA ARG A 159 -9.69 -9.63 8.89
C ARG A 159 -10.98 -10.28 8.42
N ALA A 160 -11.79 -9.57 7.65
CA ALA A 160 -13.03 -10.07 7.08
C ALA A 160 -12.90 -10.18 5.55
N ASP A 161 -12.99 -11.40 5.02
CA ASP A 161 -12.97 -11.62 3.58
C ASP A 161 -14.30 -11.18 2.95
N ILE A 162 -14.23 -10.22 2.04
CA ILE A 162 -15.42 -9.74 1.32
C ILE A 162 -15.74 -10.55 0.04
N GLY A 163 -14.96 -11.59 -0.25
CA GLY A 163 -15.13 -12.41 -1.44
C GLY A 163 -15.06 -11.58 -2.73
N LYS A 164 -16.12 -11.62 -3.52
CA LYS A 164 -16.27 -10.82 -4.76
C LYS A 164 -17.27 -9.67 -4.56
N TRP A 165 -17.24 -9.00 -3.41
CA TRP A 165 -18.20 -7.97 -3.01
C TRP A 165 -19.66 -8.49 -2.89
N ASN A 166 -19.86 -9.75 -2.56
CA ASN A 166 -21.16 -10.41 -2.63
C ASN A 166 -21.54 -11.21 -1.37
N ASN A 167 -20.91 -10.91 -0.23
CA ASN A 167 -21.17 -11.57 1.04
C ASN A 167 -21.55 -10.55 2.13
N ALA A 168 -21.83 -11.04 3.35
CA ALA A 168 -22.27 -10.19 4.46
C ALA A 168 -21.18 -9.21 4.92
N ALA A 169 -19.90 -9.61 4.88
CA ALA A 169 -18.78 -8.70 5.19
C ALA A 169 -18.67 -7.58 4.15
N ALA A 170 -18.90 -7.87 2.87
CA ALA A 170 -18.92 -6.85 1.82
C ALA A 170 -20.06 -5.84 2.03
N ALA A 171 -21.28 -6.31 2.37
CA ALA A 171 -22.38 -5.43 2.68
C ALA A 171 -22.09 -4.54 3.91
N GLN A 172 -21.45 -5.10 4.92
CA GLN A 172 -21.01 -4.34 6.10
C GLN A 172 -19.93 -3.32 5.76
N ALA A 173 -18.91 -3.69 4.98
CA ALA A 173 -17.86 -2.76 4.53
C ALA A 173 -18.47 -1.59 3.75
N THR A 174 -19.37 -1.85 2.81
CA THR A 174 -20.10 -0.83 2.04
C THR A 174 -20.93 0.07 2.95
N HIS A 175 -21.64 -0.50 3.93
CA HIS A 175 -22.39 0.27 4.94
C HIS A 175 -21.47 1.22 5.74
N PHE A 176 -20.24 0.83 5.98
CA PHE A 176 -19.23 1.65 6.65
C PHE A 176 -18.52 2.65 5.71
N GLY A 177 -18.86 2.69 4.44
CA GLY A 177 -18.30 3.62 3.46
C GLY A 177 -17.10 3.09 2.67
N ALA A 178 -16.90 1.78 2.61
CA ALA A 178 -15.85 1.20 1.77
C ALA A 178 -16.19 1.35 0.28
N GLU A 179 -15.33 2.05 -0.47
CA GLU A 179 -15.43 2.22 -1.92
C GLU A 179 -14.36 1.41 -2.67
N ALA A 180 -13.29 1.02 -1.98
CA ALA A 180 -12.18 0.23 -2.50
C ALA A 180 -11.53 -0.61 -1.39
N LEU A 181 -10.63 -1.52 -1.79
CA LEU A 181 -9.87 -2.38 -0.88
C LEU A 181 -8.37 -2.03 -0.91
N PRO A 182 -7.66 -2.31 0.21
CA PRO A 182 -8.19 -2.68 1.53
C PRO A 182 -9.01 -1.55 2.15
N TYR A 183 -9.96 -1.89 3.02
CA TYR A 183 -10.70 -0.92 3.82
C TYR A 183 -10.53 -1.23 5.30
N LEU A 184 -9.94 -0.31 6.03
CA LEU A 184 -9.65 -0.47 7.45
C LEU A 184 -10.56 0.38 8.31
N ARG A 185 -10.91 -0.15 9.47
CA ARG A 185 -11.50 0.61 10.58
C ARG A 185 -10.65 0.41 11.82
N VAL A 186 -10.17 1.51 12.39
CA VAL A 186 -9.27 1.50 13.55
C VAL A 186 -10.04 1.91 14.79
N TYR A 187 -9.89 1.14 15.85
CA TYR A 187 -10.52 1.33 17.14
C TYR A 187 -9.46 1.44 18.24
N ASP A 188 -9.68 2.30 19.21
CA ASP A 188 -8.78 2.47 20.35
C ASP A 188 -8.87 1.30 21.35
N THR A 189 -8.08 1.37 22.41
CA THR A 189 -8.02 0.34 23.47
C THR A 189 -9.32 0.20 24.26
N HIS A 190 -10.23 1.16 24.14
CA HIS A 190 -11.57 1.14 24.77
C HIS A 190 -12.68 0.68 23.81
N GLY A 191 -12.30 0.35 22.55
CA GLY A 191 -13.24 -0.08 21.52
C GLY A 191 -13.98 1.07 20.81
N LYS A 192 -13.54 2.32 20.99
CA LYS A 192 -14.11 3.47 20.30
C LYS A 192 -13.53 3.58 18.89
N PHE A 193 -14.39 3.79 17.90
CA PHE A 193 -13.97 4.05 16.53
C PHE A 193 -13.16 5.37 16.43
N VAL A 194 -11.99 5.31 15.78
CA VAL A 194 -11.05 6.44 15.65
C VAL A 194 -10.91 6.93 14.22
N ALA A 195 -10.75 6.02 13.27
CA ALA A 195 -10.52 6.36 11.86
C ALA A 195 -10.87 5.20 10.93
N SER A 196 -11.11 5.54 9.65
CA SER A 196 -11.08 4.58 8.54
C SER A 196 -10.00 4.96 7.54
N VAL A 197 -9.42 3.95 6.89
CA VAL A 197 -8.44 4.12 5.81
C VAL A 197 -8.92 3.29 4.62
N THR A 198 -8.94 3.89 3.43
CA THR A 198 -9.27 3.22 2.18
C THR A 198 -8.02 3.15 1.30
N GLY A 199 -7.69 1.95 0.81
CA GLY A 199 -6.49 1.78 0.01
C GLY A 199 -5.23 1.54 0.83
N GLY A 200 -4.39 0.75 0.85
CA GLY A 200 -3.27 0.37 1.72
C GLY A 200 -2.13 1.40 1.84
N MET A 201 -2.44 2.68 1.86
CA MET A 201 -1.48 3.77 2.03
C MET A 201 -0.87 3.70 3.42
N TRP A 202 0.40 3.28 3.51
CA TRP A 202 1.03 2.92 4.77
C TRP A 202 1.09 4.08 5.77
N ASP A 203 1.38 5.29 5.31
CA ASP A 203 1.45 6.47 6.17
C ASP A 203 0.08 6.81 6.80
N GLU A 204 -1.01 6.63 6.06
CA GLU A 204 -2.35 6.82 6.59
C GLU A 204 -2.72 5.75 7.63
N VAL A 205 -2.30 4.50 7.39
CA VAL A 205 -2.49 3.41 8.35
C VAL A 205 -1.74 3.69 9.64
N LEU A 206 -0.46 4.10 9.57
CA LEU A 206 0.33 4.47 10.74
C LEU A 206 -0.29 5.65 11.49
N ALA A 207 -0.72 6.69 10.79
CA ALA A 207 -1.37 7.85 11.39
C ALA A 207 -2.67 7.48 12.13
N ALA A 208 -3.46 6.54 11.56
CA ALA A 208 -4.68 6.04 12.20
C ALA A 208 -4.38 5.22 13.47
N ILE A 209 -3.34 4.38 13.45
CA ILE A 209 -2.88 3.60 14.61
C ILE A 209 -2.38 4.55 15.71
N GLU A 210 -1.54 5.53 15.38
CA GLU A 210 -1.02 6.51 16.33
C GLU A 210 -2.15 7.31 16.99
N LYS A 211 -3.14 7.72 16.20
CA LYS A 211 -4.33 8.42 16.71
C LYS A 211 -5.13 7.56 17.69
N ALA A 212 -5.18 6.24 17.49
CA ALA A 212 -5.88 5.30 18.36
C ALA A 212 -5.12 4.98 19.65
N GLY A 213 -3.80 5.22 19.68
CA GLY A 213 -2.94 5.06 20.85
C GLY A 213 -2.88 6.27 21.79
N ARG A 214 -3.51 7.37 21.44
CA ARG A 214 -3.56 8.62 22.24
C ARG A 214 -4.78 8.60 23.15
#